data_4110840d945973d457d186d0144dd69a
#
_entry.id   4110840d945973d457d186d0144dd69a
#
_cell.length_a   1.000
_cell.length_b   1.000
_cell.length_c   1.000
_cell.angle_alpha   90.00
_cell.angle_beta   90.00
_cell.angle_gamma   90.00
#
_symmetry.space_group_name_H-M   'P 1'
#
loop_
_entity.id
_entity.type
_entity.pdbx_description
1 polymer ?
#
loop_
_entity_poly.entity_id
_entity_poly.type
_entity_poly.pdbx_seq_one_letter_code
_entity_poly.pdbx_strand_id
1 'polypeptide(L)'
;MIYLFFNSQTETKGTVLIKTAQELTDFSKGEESLLEKQIKEIADSGAKVVVSGGKIGDLALHYLNKYGLMGVRLTSKWDVRRLCKAVNATPLPKLTAPTAEELGYADQVKVDELGDTSIVIFKMDSFESKIATIVIRGATENYMDDIERAIDDGVNTYKGICRDGRLVPGAGAIEMELAKQINAFGEKCEGLEQYAVQRFAQALHVVPKMLAENTGVKANVVIAELAAAHAEGKTNAGFDIDSDSSSVAKEDGTKHTIDAVEKQVHLFREFSKRHNDFIDKTSIFLLQIFDLLMAKHWGLKYATNAASTILRVDQIIMAKRAGGPKARPGQGPMDQDDDY
;
A
#
# COMPACT_ATOMS: atom_id res chain seq x y z
N MET A 1 24.49 -18.42 2.58
CA MET A 1 24.67 -16.98 2.40
C MET A 1 24.04 -16.53 1.09
N ILE A 2 23.52 -15.31 1.04
CA ILE A 2 22.76 -14.77 -0.08
C ILE A 2 23.48 -13.52 -0.60
N TYR A 3 23.76 -13.50 -1.89
CA TYR A 3 24.33 -12.38 -2.61
C TYR A 3 23.24 -11.63 -3.38
N LEU A 4 23.12 -10.32 -3.18
CA LEU A 4 22.16 -9.50 -3.88
C LEU A 4 22.84 -8.52 -4.84
N PHE A 5 22.41 -8.56 -6.09
CA PHE A 5 22.92 -7.72 -7.15
C PHE A 5 21.78 -6.92 -7.80
N PHE A 6 21.96 -5.62 -7.88
CA PHE A 6 21.03 -4.74 -8.57
C PHE A 6 21.72 -4.14 -9.80
N ASN A 7 21.40 -4.66 -10.99
CA ASN A 7 21.95 -4.14 -12.23
C ASN A 7 21.39 -2.74 -12.51
N SER A 8 22.16 -1.72 -12.24
CA SER A 8 21.96 -0.38 -12.76
C SER A 8 22.66 -0.30 -14.11
N GLN A 9 21.98 -0.68 -15.18
CA GLN A 9 22.49 -0.42 -16.52
C GLN A 9 22.53 1.10 -16.74
N THR A 10 23.73 1.66 -16.64
CA THR A 10 23.99 2.92 -17.29
C THR A 10 24.18 2.61 -18.77
N GLU A 11 23.27 3.14 -19.62
CA GLU A 11 23.42 3.05 -21.07
C GLU A 11 24.66 3.86 -21.51
N THR A 12 25.83 3.28 -21.38
CA THR A 12 27.01 3.77 -22.04
C THR A 12 27.07 3.13 -23.42
N LYS A 13 26.72 3.90 -24.46
CA LYS A 13 26.94 3.49 -25.86
C LYS A 13 28.44 3.49 -26.13
N GLY A 14 29.11 2.42 -25.73
CA GLY A 14 30.47 2.14 -26.16
C GLY A 14 30.45 1.34 -27.44
N THR A 15 31.06 1.85 -28.51
CA THR A 15 31.24 1.10 -29.77
C THR A 15 32.61 0.48 -29.75
N VAL A 16 32.69 -0.84 -29.76
CA VAL A 16 33.95 -1.57 -29.95
C VAL A 16 34.15 -1.82 -31.44
N LEU A 17 35.22 -1.33 -32.02
CA LEU A 17 35.59 -1.52 -33.42
C LEU A 17 36.39 -2.82 -33.56
N ILE A 18 35.74 -3.86 -34.09
CA ILE A 18 36.35 -5.15 -34.40
C ILE A 18 36.64 -5.18 -35.90
N LYS A 19 37.90 -5.42 -36.27
CA LYS A 19 38.34 -5.39 -37.67
C LYS A 19 38.61 -6.77 -38.28
N THR A 20 38.86 -7.76 -37.44
CA THR A 20 39.18 -9.13 -37.89
C THR A 20 38.30 -10.17 -37.24
N ALA A 21 38.10 -11.30 -37.92
CA ALA A 21 37.35 -12.43 -37.37
C ALA A 21 37.99 -13.02 -36.12
N GLN A 22 39.33 -12.91 -36.02
CA GLN A 22 40.08 -13.40 -34.88
C GLN A 22 39.85 -12.52 -33.65
N GLU A 23 39.82 -11.19 -33.81
CA GLU A 23 39.50 -10.26 -32.75
C GLU A 23 38.07 -10.48 -32.21
N LEU A 24 37.09 -10.83 -33.09
CA LEU A 24 35.75 -11.16 -32.68
C LEU A 24 35.69 -12.40 -31.79
N THR A 25 36.42 -13.44 -32.19
CA THR A 25 36.49 -14.69 -31.42
C THR A 25 37.18 -14.49 -30.07
N ASP A 26 38.25 -13.73 -30.05
CA ASP A 26 38.99 -13.44 -28.82
C ASP A 26 38.19 -12.51 -27.88
N PHE A 27 37.41 -11.59 -28.42
CA PHE A 27 36.48 -10.76 -27.65
C PHE A 27 35.40 -11.61 -26.98
N SER A 28 34.73 -12.51 -27.72
CA SER A 28 33.70 -13.40 -27.17
C SER A 28 34.26 -14.32 -26.08
N LYS A 29 35.46 -14.92 -26.30
CA LYS A 29 36.12 -15.73 -25.28
C LYS A 29 36.54 -14.91 -24.05
N GLY A 30 36.96 -13.67 -24.27
CA GLY A 30 37.27 -12.74 -23.18
C GLY A 30 36.09 -12.39 -22.33
N GLU A 31 34.92 -12.17 -22.93
CA GLU A 31 33.64 -11.90 -22.22
C GLU A 31 33.23 -13.12 -21.41
N GLU A 32 33.25 -14.33 -22.00
CA GLU A 32 32.94 -15.56 -21.29
C GLU A 32 33.87 -15.79 -20.09
N SER A 33 35.19 -15.65 -20.29
CA SER A 33 36.17 -15.85 -19.22
C SER A 33 36.05 -14.84 -18.08
N LEU A 34 35.70 -13.60 -18.40
CA LEU A 34 35.44 -12.54 -17.41
C LEU A 34 34.22 -12.88 -16.55
N LEU A 35 33.11 -13.30 -17.19
CA LEU A 35 31.88 -13.68 -16.50
C LEU A 35 32.11 -14.92 -15.63
N GLU A 36 32.78 -15.92 -16.14
CA GLU A 36 33.16 -17.12 -15.37
C GLU A 36 33.98 -16.75 -14.14
N LYS A 37 34.99 -15.90 -14.29
CA LYS A 37 35.82 -15.44 -13.18
C LYS A 37 35.00 -14.72 -12.11
N GLN A 38 34.08 -13.80 -12.50
CA GLN A 38 33.22 -13.08 -11.58
C GLN A 38 32.31 -14.03 -10.80
N ILE A 39 31.68 -14.99 -11.48
CA ILE A 39 30.79 -15.95 -10.82
C ILE A 39 31.58 -16.88 -9.90
N LYS A 40 32.80 -17.27 -10.29
CA LYS A 40 33.65 -18.06 -9.44
C LYS A 40 34.04 -17.30 -8.17
N GLU A 41 34.41 -16.04 -8.26
CA GLU A 41 34.73 -15.19 -7.12
C GLU A 41 33.55 -15.08 -6.14
N ILE A 42 32.31 -15.01 -6.67
CA ILE A 42 31.11 -15.04 -5.86
C ILE A 42 30.91 -16.40 -5.18
N ALA A 43 31.15 -17.50 -5.88
CA ALA A 43 31.09 -18.84 -5.30
C ALA A 43 32.13 -19.03 -4.18
N ASP A 44 33.34 -18.56 -4.42
CA ASP A 44 34.46 -18.64 -3.46
C ASP A 44 34.22 -17.81 -2.20
N SER A 45 33.38 -16.74 -2.26
CA SER A 45 32.93 -15.97 -1.09
C SER A 45 31.98 -16.72 -0.17
N GLY A 46 31.53 -17.93 -0.56
CA GLY A 46 30.59 -18.77 0.23
C GLY A 46 29.11 -18.44 0.01
N ALA A 47 28.77 -17.62 -0.97
CA ALA A 47 27.38 -17.44 -1.40
C ALA A 47 26.84 -18.77 -1.96
N LYS A 48 25.55 -19.05 -1.73
CA LYS A 48 24.84 -20.18 -2.32
C LYS A 48 23.65 -19.73 -3.15
N VAL A 49 23.15 -18.54 -2.92
CA VAL A 49 22.01 -17.94 -3.63
C VAL A 49 22.43 -16.60 -4.17
N VAL A 50 22.22 -16.37 -5.45
CA VAL A 50 22.47 -15.11 -6.15
C VAL A 50 21.12 -14.52 -6.55
N VAL A 51 20.82 -13.34 -6.06
CA VAL A 51 19.56 -12.63 -6.38
C VAL A 51 19.88 -11.46 -7.29
N SER A 52 19.29 -11.45 -8.48
CA SER A 52 19.44 -10.39 -9.47
C SER A 52 18.19 -9.54 -9.62
N GLY A 53 18.35 -8.22 -9.66
CA GLY A 53 17.30 -7.27 -10.02
C GLY A 53 17.05 -7.17 -11.52
N GLY A 54 17.94 -7.73 -12.35
CA GLY A 54 17.85 -7.73 -13.81
C GLY A 54 17.67 -9.14 -14.39
N LYS A 55 17.61 -9.22 -15.72
CA LYS A 55 17.53 -10.51 -16.41
C LYS A 55 18.90 -11.23 -16.26
N ILE A 56 18.85 -12.50 -15.88
CA ILE A 56 20.02 -13.37 -15.88
C ILE A 56 20.11 -13.98 -17.27
N GLY A 57 21.23 -13.73 -17.99
CA GLY A 57 21.46 -14.32 -19.32
C GLY A 57 21.77 -15.82 -19.24
N ASP A 58 21.58 -16.53 -20.34
CA ASP A 58 21.75 -17.99 -20.41
C ASP A 58 23.18 -18.44 -20.06
N LEU A 59 24.15 -17.65 -20.50
CA LEU A 59 25.56 -17.89 -20.19
C LEU A 59 25.84 -17.76 -18.67
N ALA A 60 25.26 -16.72 -18.03
CA ALA A 60 25.38 -16.54 -16.58
C ALA A 60 24.69 -17.70 -15.81
N LEU A 61 23.54 -18.15 -16.29
CA LEU A 61 22.80 -19.28 -15.73
C LEU A 61 23.61 -20.59 -15.82
N HIS A 62 24.30 -20.79 -16.94
CA HIS A 62 25.22 -21.93 -17.13
C HIS A 62 26.32 -21.95 -16.07
N TYR A 63 26.99 -20.82 -15.86
CA TYR A 63 28.06 -20.73 -14.86
C TYR A 63 27.54 -20.79 -13.42
N LEU A 64 26.36 -20.21 -13.11
CA LEU A 64 25.74 -20.38 -11.82
C LEU A 64 25.47 -21.87 -11.51
N ASN A 65 24.94 -22.61 -12.48
CA ASN A 65 24.73 -24.06 -12.36
C ASN A 65 26.05 -24.83 -12.20
N LYS A 66 27.09 -24.46 -12.97
CA LYS A 66 28.44 -25.07 -12.91
C LYS A 66 29.03 -24.98 -11.51
N TYR A 67 28.85 -23.83 -10.84
CA TYR A 67 29.36 -23.60 -9.47
C TYR A 67 28.34 -23.93 -8.37
N GLY A 68 27.18 -24.49 -8.70
CA GLY A 68 26.15 -24.92 -7.72
C GLY A 68 25.47 -23.74 -6.99
N LEU A 69 25.32 -22.61 -7.67
CA LEU A 69 24.65 -21.42 -7.15
C LEU A 69 23.21 -21.37 -7.63
N MET A 70 22.27 -21.08 -6.72
CA MET A 70 20.88 -20.85 -7.07
C MET A 70 20.68 -19.40 -7.56
N GLY A 71 20.22 -19.21 -8.79
CA GLY A 71 19.89 -17.89 -9.35
C GLY A 71 18.43 -17.54 -9.14
N VAL A 72 18.15 -16.39 -8.53
CA VAL A 72 16.79 -15.87 -8.34
C VAL A 72 16.68 -14.51 -9.00
N ARG A 73 15.61 -14.29 -9.78
CA ARG A 73 15.32 -13.01 -10.40
C ARG A 73 14.21 -12.28 -9.67
N LEU A 74 14.45 -11.02 -9.27
CA LEU A 74 13.45 -10.12 -8.73
C LEU A 74 13.32 -8.90 -9.65
N THR A 75 12.16 -8.73 -10.28
CA THR A 75 11.91 -7.63 -11.22
C THR A 75 11.67 -6.30 -10.51
N SER A 76 11.13 -6.34 -9.29
CA SER A 76 10.78 -5.16 -8.53
C SER A 76 11.95 -4.67 -7.68
N LYS A 77 12.33 -3.42 -7.86
CA LYS A 77 13.32 -2.73 -7.02
C LYS A 77 12.93 -2.71 -5.53
N TRP A 78 11.65 -2.66 -5.25
CA TRP A 78 11.13 -2.65 -3.90
C TRP A 78 11.25 -4.02 -3.23
N ASP A 79 11.06 -5.10 -3.98
CA ASP A 79 11.21 -6.46 -3.48
C ASP A 79 12.67 -6.78 -3.17
N VAL A 80 13.61 -6.32 -4.02
CA VAL A 80 15.03 -6.40 -3.72
C VAL A 80 15.36 -5.70 -2.41
N ARG A 81 14.84 -4.49 -2.19
CA ARG A 81 15.06 -3.75 -0.93
C ARG A 81 14.44 -4.44 0.28
N ARG A 82 13.24 -5.02 0.14
CA ARG A 82 12.60 -5.79 1.21
C ARG A 82 13.42 -7.03 1.56
N LEU A 83 13.84 -7.77 0.53
CA LEU A 83 14.68 -8.94 0.73
C LEU A 83 16.02 -8.58 1.39
N CYS A 84 16.70 -7.51 0.96
CA CYS A 84 17.91 -7.02 1.62
C CYS A 84 17.72 -6.79 3.11
N LYS A 85 16.60 -6.16 3.49
CA LYS A 85 16.29 -5.92 4.90
C LYS A 85 15.92 -7.20 5.65
N ALA A 86 15.29 -8.17 4.98
CA ALA A 86 14.91 -9.43 5.59
C ALA A 86 16.12 -10.30 5.90
N VAL A 87 17.07 -10.40 4.96
CA VAL A 87 18.27 -11.26 5.08
C VAL A 87 19.50 -10.52 5.57
N ASN A 88 19.36 -9.22 5.90
CA ASN A 88 20.44 -8.33 6.34
C ASN A 88 21.60 -8.26 5.35
N ALA A 89 21.32 -8.16 4.04
CA ALA A 89 22.29 -8.05 2.96
C ALA A 89 22.36 -6.64 2.40
N THR A 90 23.50 -6.30 1.81
CA THR A 90 23.69 -5.05 1.08
C THR A 90 23.60 -5.30 -0.43
N PRO A 91 22.70 -4.59 -1.17
CA PRO A 91 22.59 -4.76 -2.61
C PRO A 91 23.76 -4.09 -3.32
N LEU A 92 24.53 -4.84 -4.09
CA LEU A 92 25.64 -4.32 -4.87
C LEU A 92 25.19 -3.86 -6.27
N PRO A 93 25.62 -2.70 -6.75
CA PRO A 93 25.27 -2.19 -8.07
C PRO A 93 26.03 -2.87 -9.22
N LYS A 94 27.12 -3.56 -8.92
CA LYS A 94 27.97 -4.24 -9.88
C LYS A 94 28.17 -5.69 -9.48
N LEU A 95 28.43 -6.54 -10.47
CA LEU A 95 28.78 -7.93 -10.25
C LEU A 95 30.27 -8.01 -9.82
N THR A 96 30.49 -8.00 -8.52
CA THR A 96 31.84 -8.07 -7.89
C THR A 96 31.79 -9.06 -6.76
N ALA A 97 32.96 -9.56 -6.36
CA ALA A 97 33.10 -10.42 -5.19
C ALA A 97 32.56 -9.69 -3.94
N PRO A 98 31.58 -10.23 -3.23
CA PRO A 98 31.05 -9.59 -2.02
C PRO A 98 31.99 -9.80 -0.84
N THR A 99 32.02 -8.83 0.07
CA THR A 99 32.64 -8.98 1.38
C THR A 99 31.72 -9.77 2.33
N ALA A 100 32.26 -10.29 3.43
CA ALA A 100 31.46 -11.04 4.40
C ALA A 100 30.34 -10.21 5.03
N GLU A 101 30.49 -8.90 5.13
CA GLU A 101 29.49 -7.96 5.67
C GLU A 101 28.38 -7.63 4.68
N GLU A 102 28.61 -7.78 3.39
CA GLU A 102 27.65 -7.53 2.32
C GLU A 102 26.76 -8.74 2.04
N LEU A 103 27.21 -9.92 2.46
CA LEU A 103 26.45 -11.16 2.30
C LEU A 103 25.33 -11.26 3.33
N GLY A 104 24.10 -11.55 2.84
CA GLY A 104 22.97 -11.85 3.71
C GLY A 104 22.93 -13.29 4.16
N TYR A 105 22.11 -13.54 5.17
CA TYR A 105 21.87 -14.88 5.70
C TYR A 105 20.38 -15.24 5.62
N ALA A 106 20.08 -16.49 5.27
CA ALA A 106 18.79 -17.10 5.47
C ALA A 106 18.98 -18.58 5.89
N ASP A 107 18.08 -19.06 6.73
CA ASP A 107 18.14 -20.44 7.22
C ASP A 107 17.81 -21.41 6.09
N GLN A 108 16.80 -21.10 5.29
CA GLN A 108 16.40 -21.92 4.16
C GLN A 108 15.90 -21.05 3.00
N VAL A 109 16.33 -21.44 1.79
CA VAL A 109 15.75 -20.91 0.53
C VAL A 109 15.25 -22.08 -0.28
N LYS A 110 13.98 -22.08 -0.64
CA LYS A 110 13.36 -23.15 -1.43
C LYS A 110 12.42 -22.57 -2.49
N VAL A 111 12.25 -23.32 -3.56
CA VAL A 111 11.19 -23.09 -4.54
C VAL A 111 9.98 -23.93 -4.12
N ASP A 112 8.82 -23.34 -4.18
CA ASP A 112 7.54 -23.98 -3.88
C ASP A 112 6.51 -23.58 -4.92
N GLU A 113 5.43 -24.34 -5.06
CA GLU A 113 4.32 -24.02 -5.96
C GLU A 113 3.11 -23.60 -5.15
N LEU A 114 2.53 -22.49 -5.53
CA LEU A 114 1.31 -21.95 -4.93
C LEU A 114 0.24 -21.82 -6.01
N GLY A 115 -0.63 -22.85 -6.15
CA GLY A 115 -1.50 -22.98 -7.29
C GLY A 115 -0.67 -23.15 -8.58
N ASP A 116 -0.88 -22.31 -9.57
CA ASP A 116 -0.17 -22.35 -10.85
C ASP A 116 1.11 -21.47 -10.87
N THR A 117 1.47 -20.86 -9.74
CA THR A 117 2.60 -19.92 -9.67
C THR A 117 3.73 -20.48 -8.84
N SER A 118 4.93 -20.55 -9.42
CA SER A 118 6.15 -20.89 -8.70
C SER A 118 6.64 -19.72 -7.88
N ILE A 119 6.89 -19.94 -6.60
CA ILE A 119 7.37 -18.94 -5.64
C ILE A 119 8.70 -19.36 -5.04
N VAL A 120 9.52 -18.39 -4.68
CA VAL A 120 10.76 -18.61 -3.94
C VAL A 120 10.56 -18.13 -2.50
N ILE A 121 10.73 -19.04 -1.55
CA ILE A 121 10.55 -18.77 -0.13
C ILE A 121 11.91 -18.61 0.53
N PHE A 122 12.16 -17.46 1.12
CA PHE A 122 13.29 -17.17 1.98
C PHE A 122 12.81 -17.27 3.43
N LYS A 123 13.23 -18.32 4.13
CA LYS A 123 12.82 -18.56 5.52
C LYS A 123 13.92 -18.09 6.47
N MET A 124 13.49 -17.30 7.47
CA MET A 124 14.30 -16.83 8.57
C MET A 124 13.62 -17.26 9.87
N ASP A 125 14.28 -18.12 10.64
CA ASP A 125 13.76 -18.60 11.93
C ASP A 125 14.21 -17.71 13.11
N SER A 126 15.09 -16.72 12.85
CA SER A 126 15.53 -15.77 13.86
C SER A 126 14.49 -14.67 14.11
N PHE A 127 14.30 -14.30 15.39
CA PHE A 127 13.44 -13.18 15.79
C PHE A 127 13.90 -11.80 15.29
N GLU A 128 15.05 -11.72 14.65
CA GLU A 128 15.60 -10.48 14.09
C GLU A 128 15.00 -10.10 12.74
N SER A 129 14.27 -10.99 12.10
CA SER A 129 13.59 -10.67 10.85
C SER A 129 12.51 -9.62 11.08
N LYS A 130 12.66 -8.48 10.40
CA LYS A 130 11.75 -7.32 10.49
C LYS A 130 10.64 -7.36 9.45
N ILE A 131 10.56 -8.43 8.65
CA ILE A 131 9.64 -8.54 7.52
C ILE A 131 8.88 -9.85 7.63
N ALA A 132 7.56 -9.75 7.61
CA ALA A 132 6.65 -10.89 7.48
C ALA A 132 5.89 -10.78 6.15
N THR A 133 5.66 -11.90 5.50
CA THR A 133 4.87 -11.98 4.27
C THR A 133 3.58 -12.73 4.56
N ILE A 134 2.46 -12.10 4.27
CA ILE A 134 1.12 -12.70 4.40
C ILE A 134 0.70 -13.15 3.00
N VAL A 135 0.38 -14.43 2.84
CA VAL A 135 -0.12 -14.99 1.59
C VAL A 135 -1.62 -15.16 1.69
N ILE A 136 -2.36 -14.40 0.88
CA ILE A 136 -3.81 -14.47 0.81
C ILE A 136 -4.18 -15.46 -0.29
N ARG A 137 -5.11 -16.36 0.02
CA ARG A 137 -5.67 -17.32 -0.94
C ARG A 137 -7.17 -17.16 -1.01
N GLY A 138 -7.73 -17.15 -2.20
CA GLY A 138 -9.17 -17.02 -2.40
C GLY A 138 -9.61 -17.55 -3.74
N ALA A 139 -10.91 -17.76 -3.90
CA ALA A 139 -11.50 -18.26 -5.14
C ALA A 139 -11.62 -17.15 -6.22
N THR A 140 -11.71 -15.89 -5.82
CA THR A 140 -11.87 -14.74 -6.71
C THR A 140 -10.87 -13.64 -6.37
N GLU A 141 -10.35 -12.99 -7.40
CA GLU A 141 -9.39 -11.89 -7.28
C GLU A 141 -9.98 -10.71 -6.47
N ASN A 142 -11.22 -10.32 -6.76
CA ASN A 142 -11.89 -9.23 -6.06
C ASN A 142 -11.95 -9.45 -4.54
N TYR A 143 -12.22 -10.67 -4.11
CA TYR A 143 -12.26 -11.00 -2.68
C TYR A 143 -10.87 -10.94 -2.03
N MET A 144 -9.84 -11.36 -2.77
CA MET A 144 -8.45 -11.27 -2.30
C MET A 144 -8.00 -9.80 -2.19
N ASP A 145 -8.38 -8.96 -3.15
CA ASP A 145 -8.09 -7.53 -3.14
C ASP A 145 -8.78 -6.80 -1.97
N ASP A 146 -10.01 -7.20 -1.63
CA ASP A 146 -10.72 -6.64 -0.48
C ASP A 146 -10.02 -7.01 0.84
N ILE A 147 -9.54 -8.25 0.96
CA ILE A 147 -8.76 -8.69 2.13
C ILE A 147 -7.42 -7.95 2.18
N GLU A 148 -6.71 -7.78 1.05
CA GLU A 148 -5.45 -7.05 0.99
C GLU A 148 -5.64 -5.62 1.49
N ARG A 149 -6.67 -4.91 1.01
CA ARG A 149 -7.01 -3.56 1.46
C ARG A 149 -7.34 -3.50 2.95
N ALA A 150 -8.10 -4.46 3.46
CA ALA A 150 -8.42 -4.54 4.88
C ALA A 150 -7.18 -4.75 5.76
N ILE A 151 -6.23 -5.57 5.30
CA ILE A 151 -4.95 -5.79 6.00
C ILE A 151 -4.11 -4.52 5.98
N ASP A 152 -4.00 -3.85 4.83
CA ASP A 152 -3.25 -2.59 4.69
C ASP A 152 -3.81 -1.50 5.60
N ASP A 153 -5.13 -1.36 5.66
CA ASP A 153 -5.81 -0.41 6.54
C ASP A 153 -5.56 -0.75 8.01
N GLY A 154 -5.63 -2.02 8.38
CA GLY A 154 -5.33 -2.49 9.73
C GLY A 154 -3.89 -2.21 10.14
N VAL A 155 -2.91 -2.50 9.28
CA VAL A 155 -1.49 -2.21 9.54
C VAL A 155 -1.22 -0.72 9.67
N ASN A 156 -1.81 0.10 8.80
CA ASN A 156 -1.65 1.56 8.83
C ASN A 156 -2.30 2.16 10.10
N THR A 157 -3.45 1.66 10.50
CA THR A 157 -4.14 2.06 11.74
C THR A 157 -3.30 1.68 12.96
N TYR A 158 -2.79 0.45 13.03
CA TYR A 158 -1.90 0.01 14.10
C TYR A 158 -0.64 0.88 14.21
N LYS A 159 -0.01 1.17 13.09
CA LYS A 159 1.13 2.09 13.02
C LYS A 159 0.79 3.50 13.51
N GLY A 160 -0.43 3.97 13.22
CA GLY A 160 -0.96 5.24 13.69
C GLY A 160 -1.13 5.25 15.21
N ILE A 161 -1.75 4.22 15.78
CA ILE A 161 -1.96 4.05 17.22
C ILE A 161 -0.64 4.02 17.99
N CYS A 162 0.38 3.35 17.46
CA CYS A 162 1.72 3.33 18.07
C CYS A 162 2.39 4.71 18.13
N ARG A 163 2.00 5.64 17.26
CA ARG A 163 2.52 7.02 17.25
C ARG A 163 1.71 7.95 18.14
N ASP A 164 0.39 7.85 18.08
CA ASP A 164 -0.55 8.64 18.86
C ASP A 164 -1.79 7.78 19.13
N GLY A 165 -1.97 7.37 20.39
CA GLY A 165 -3.05 6.50 20.84
C GLY A 165 -4.38 7.22 21.13
N ARG A 166 -4.52 8.52 20.77
CA ARG A 166 -5.77 9.24 20.98
C ARG A 166 -6.83 8.82 19.95
N LEU A 167 -7.97 8.41 20.46
CA LEU A 167 -9.10 7.92 19.68
C LEU A 167 -10.29 8.89 19.82
N VAL A 168 -11.13 8.91 18.80
CA VAL A 168 -12.39 9.64 18.76
C VAL A 168 -13.51 8.72 18.28
N PRO A 169 -14.79 8.98 18.63
CA PRO A 169 -15.92 8.22 18.10
C PRO A 169 -15.92 8.24 16.58
N GLY A 170 -16.04 7.08 15.95
CA GLY A 170 -16.12 6.92 14.51
C GLY A 170 -17.53 6.98 13.96
N ALA A 171 -17.79 6.30 12.83
CA ALA A 171 -19.09 6.22 12.19
C ALA A 171 -19.74 7.60 11.86
N GLY A 172 -18.91 8.64 11.64
CA GLY A 172 -19.38 10.00 11.39
C GLY A 172 -19.83 10.78 12.63
N ALA A 173 -19.73 10.22 13.83
CA ALA A 173 -20.13 10.89 15.07
C ALA A 173 -19.29 12.15 15.35
N ILE A 174 -17.99 12.07 15.23
CA ILE A 174 -17.09 13.21 15.47
C ILE A 174 -17.37 14.36 14.50
N GLU A 175 -17.64 14.05 13.24
CA GLU A 175 -17.94 15.06 12.22
C GLU A 175 -19.24 15.80 12.53
N MET A 176 -20.27 15.09 13.00
CA MET A 176 -21.53 15.70 13.39
C MET A 176 -21.39 16.59 14.63
N GLU A 177 -20.63 16.13 15.64
CA GLU A 177 -20.39 16.92 16.84
C GLU A 177 -19.53 18.17 16.53
N LEU A 178 -18.50 18.03 15.71
CA LEU A 178 -17.71 19.18 15.23
C LEU A 178 -18.55 20.17 14.42
N ALA A 179 -19.41 19.68 13.54
CA ALA A 179 -20.32 20.52 12.77
C ALA A 179 -21.23 21.35 13.67
N LYS A 180 -21.80 20.73 14.71
CA LYS A 180 -22.62 21.42 15.71
C LYS A 180 -21.84 22.52 16.44
N GLN A 181 -20.66 22.19 16.96
CA GLN A 181 -19.82 23.13 17.72
C GLN A 181 -19.30 24.27 16.86
N ILE A 182 -18.87 24.00 15.63
CA ILE A 182 -18.38 25.01 14.69
C ILE A 182 -19.52 25.93 14.25
N ASN A 183 -20.71 25.37 14.02
CA ASN A 183 -21.88 26.19 13.69
C ASN A 183 -22.21 27.16 14.82
N ALA A 184 -22.26 26.68 16.07
CA ALA A 184 -22.46 27.50 17.26
C ALA A 184 -21.34 28.56 17.47
N PHE A 185 -20.12 28.24 17.08
CA PHE A 185 -19.03 29.23 17.03
C PHE A 185 -19.23 30.25 15.92
N GLY A 186 -19.66 29.81 14.72
CA GLY A 186 -19.95 30.68 13.58
C GLY A 186 -21.01 31.72 13.89
N GLU A 187 -22.07 31.37 14.67
CA GLU A 187 -23.12 32.30 15.09
C GLU A 187 -22.59 33.45 16.00
N LYS A 188 -21.45 33.23 16.64
CA LYS A 188 -20.79 34.24 17.50
C LYS A 188 -19.77 35.09 16.76
N CYS A 189 -19.41 34.74 15.52
CA CYS A 189 -18.47 35.49 14.72
C CYS A 189 -19.09 36.80 14.20
N GLU A 190 -18.35 37.85 14.21
CA GLU A 190 -18.77 39.15 13.66
C GLU A 190 -18.44 39.21 12.16
N GLY A 191 -19.40 39.75 11.38
CA GLY A 191 -19.17 40.03 9.96
C GLY A 191 -19.33 38.86 9.00
N LEU A 192 -18.70 38.96 7.82
CA LEU A 192 -18.86 37.99 6.72
C LEU A 192 -18.19 36.64 6.98
N GLU A 193 -17.28 36.54 7.93
CA GLU A 193 -16.59 35.30 8.31
C GLU A 193 -17.58 34.24 8.83
N GLN A 194 -18.67 34.69 9.40
CA GLN A 194 -19.76 33.80 9.84
C GLN A 194 -20.22 32.84 8.76
N TYR A 195 -20.39 33.31 7.53
CA TYR A 195 -20.86 32.47 6.42
C TYR A 195 -19.82 31.42 6.04
N ALA A 196 -18.52 31.75 6.07
CA ALA A 196 -17.47 30.80 5.77
C ALA A 196 -17.39 29.71 6.83
N VAL A 197 -17.50 30.05 8.11
CA VAL A 197 -17.50 29.09 9.23
C VAL A 197 -18.69 28.16 9.16
N GLN A 198 -19.89 28.69 8.88
CA GLN A 198 -21.09 27.86 8.71
C GLN A 198 -20.99 26.91 7.52
N ARG A 199 -20.41 27.36 6.39
CA ARG A 199 -20.17 26.48 5.22
C ARG A 199 -19.14 25.38 5.52
N PHE A 200 -18.11 25.70 6.29
CA PHE A 200 -17.18 24.69 6.77
C PHE A 200 -17.85 23.64 7.66
N ALA A 201 -18.71 24.07 8.60
CA ALA A 201 -19.50 23.16 9.42
C ALA A 201 -20.40 22.24 8.57
N GLN A 202 -21.08 22.80 7.57
CA GLN A 202 -21.90 22.00 6.63
C GLN A 202 -21.09 21.01 5.83
N ALA A 203 -19.85 21.32 5.46
CA ALA A 203 -18.98 20.42 4.70
C ALA A 203 -18.62 19.16 5.49
N LEU A 204 -18.60 19.20 6.82
CA LEU A 204 -18.34 18.02 7.67
C LEU A 204 -19.44 16.95 7.55
N HIS A 205 -20.66 17.32 7.20
CA HIS A 205 -21.75 16.37 6.97
C HIS A 205 -21.52 15.44 5.77
N VAL A 206 -20.51 15.72 4.93
CA VAL A 206 -20.18 14.87 3.76
C VAL A 206 -19.78 13.46 4.19
N VAL A 207 -19.09 13.29 5.32
CA VAL A 207 -18.65 11.97 5.79
C VAL A 207 -19.85 11.06 6.11
N PRO A 208 -20.77 11.39 7.04
CA PRO A 208 -21.94 10.56 7.30
C PRO A 208 -22.86 10.45 6.09
N LYS A 209 -22.91 11.49 5.25
CA LYS A 209 -23.67 11.46 3.99
C LYS A 209 -23.17 10.37 3.05
N MET A 210 -21.87 10.31 2.80
CA MET A 210 -21.25 9.30 1.94
C MET A 210 -21.40 7.88 2.51
N LEU A 211 -21.30 7.72 3.82
CA LEU A 211 -21.55 6.44 4.48
C LEU A 211 -22.98 5.95 4.20
N ALA A 212 -23.96 6.83 4.32
CA ALA A 212 -25.37 6.50 4.05
C ALA A 212 -25.62 6.21 2.55
N GLU A 213 -25.03 6.99 1.65
CA GLU A 213 -25.15 6.76 0.20
C GLU A 213 -24.55 5.42 -0.22
N ASN A 214 -23.41 5.04 0.34
CA ASN A 214 -22.72 3.76 0.06
C ASN A 214 -23.53 2.54 0.53
N THR A 215 -24.34 2.69 1.56
CA THR A 215 -25.24 1.63 2.06
C THR A 215 -26.62 1.64 1.38
N GLY A 216 -26.88 2.59 0.48
CA GLY A 216 -28.17 2.73 -0.21
C GLY A 216 -29.28 3.38 0.61
N VAL A 217 -28.96 3.91 1.79
CA VAL A 217 -29.93 4.62 2.65
C VAL A 217 -30.05 6.09 2.22
N LYS A 218 -31.22 6.69 2.40
CA LYS A 218 -31.42 8.12 2.09
C LYS A 218 -30.61 9.01 3.04
N ALA A 219 -29.52 9.56 2.55
CA ALA A 219 -28.57 10.35 3.32
C ALA A 219 -29.21 11.52 4.10
N ASN A 220 -30.18 12.20 3.54
CA ASN A 220 -30.84 13.33 4.22
C ASN A 220 -31.63 12.90 5.47
N VAL A 221 -32.16 11.68 5.48
CA VAL A 221 -32.85 11.13 6.66
C VAL A 221 -31.85 10.85 7.76
N VAL A 222 -30.75 10.19 7.39
CA VAL A 222 -29.67 9.86 8.32
C VAL A 222 -29.06 11.12 8.96
N ILE A 223 -28.78 12.15 8.16
CA ILE A 223 -28.22 13.41 8.68
C ILE A 223 -29.23 14.08 9.65
N ALA A 224 -30.51 14.06 9.34
CA ALA A 224 -31.53 14.64 10.22
C ALA A 224 -31.63 13.88 11.55
N GLU A 225 -31.61 12.54 11.52
CA GLU A 225 -31.62 11.71 12.73
C GLU A 225 -30.35 11.93 13.59
N LEU A 226 -29.18 11.96 12.96
CA LEU A 226 -27.90 12.23 13.65
C LEU A 226 -27.89 13.64 14.26
N ALA A 227 -28.31 14.64 13.53
CA ALA A 227 -28.41 16.01 14.03
C ALA A 227 -29.35 16.12 15.23
N ALA A 228 -30.50 15.46 15.22
CA ALA A 228 -31.42 15.39 16.34
C ALA A 228 -30.77 14.71 17.57
N ALA A 229 -30.12 13.57 17.38
CA ALA A 229 -29.43 12.86 18.45
C ALA A 229 -28.31 13.71 19.09
N HIS A 230 -27.51 14.40 18.28
CA HIS A 230 -26.48 15.31 18.78
C HIS A 230 -27.08 16.54 19.47
N ALA A 231 -28.21 17.03 19.03
CA ALA A 231 -28.94 18.12 19.71
C ALA A 231 -29.41 17.70 21.12
N GLU A 232 -29.83 16.44 21.29
CA GLU A 232 -30.21 15.85 22.58
C GLU A 232 -29.01 15.61 23.52
N GLY A 233 -27.77 15.79 23.04
CA GLY A 233 -26.52 15.58 23.80
C GLY A 233 -25.89 14.21 23.67
N LYS A 234 -26.36 13.38 22.75
CA LYS A 234 -25.74 12.06 22.42
C LYS A 234 -24.50 12.29 21.53
N THR A 235 -23.36 12.67 22.13
CA THR A 235 -22.14 13.05 21.39
C THR A 235 -21.47 11.92 20.60
N ASN A 236 -21.77 10.66 20.96
CA ASN A 236 -21.19 9.47 20.32
C ASN A 236 -22.12 8.88 19.23
N ALA A 237 -23.25 9.53 18.93
CA ALA A 237 -24.19 9.04 17.95
C ALA A 237 -23.59 9.07 16.53
N GLY A 238 -23.43 7.90 15.92
CA GLY A 238 -22.92 7.70 14.58
C GLY A 238 -23.92 6.96 13.68
N PHE A 239 -23.56 6.78 12.42
CA PHE A 239 -24.37 6.06 11.44
C PHE A 239 -24.18 4.55 11.56
N ASP A 240 -25.29 3.81 11.59
CA ASP A 240 -25.30 2.35 11.61
C ASP A 240 -25.31 1.78 10.19
N ILE A 241 -24.16 1.27 9.74
CA ILE A 241 -23.99 0.70 8.40
C ILE A 241 -24.84 -0.56 8.20
N ASP A 242 -25.10 -1.32 9.28
CA ASP A 242 -25.92 -2.54 9.22
C ASP A 242 -27.43 -2.25 9.20
N SER A 243 -27.83 -0.97 9.28
CA SER A 243 -29.24 -0.58 9.21
C SER A 243 -29.70 -0.51 7.76
N ASP A 244 -30.54 -1.45 7.38
CA ASP A 244 -31.21 -1.43 6.08
C ASP A 244 -32.38 -0.41 6.06
N SER A 245 -32.76 0.01 4.85
CA SER A 245 -33.97 0.85 4.66
C SER A 245 -35.24 0.19 5.17
N SER A 246 -35.24 -1.12 5.40
CA SER A 246 -36.30 -1.94 5.95
C SER A 246 -36.21 -2.13 7.47
N SER A 247 -35.18 -1.62 8.14
CA SER A 247 -34.98 -1.79 9.57
C SER A 247 -36.13 -1.20 10.37
N VAL A 248 -36.58 -1.92 11.38
CA VAL A 248 -37.59 -1.44 12.32
C VAL A 248 -36.98 -0.35 13.20
N ALA A 249 -37.68 0.73 13.46
CA ALA A 249 -37.23 1.77 14.36
C ALA A 249 -36.89 1.18 15.74
N LYS A 250 -35.79 1.64 16.34
CA LYS A 250 -35.38 1.27 17.71
C LYS A 250 -36.38 1.84 18.72
N GLU A 251 -36.27 1.40 19.97
CA GLU A 251 -37.19 1.86 21.05
C GLU A 251 -37.19 3.39 21.22
N ASP A 252 -36.11 4.07 20.89
CA ASP A 252 -35.96 5.53 20.90
C ASP A 252 -36.50 6.21 19.61
N GLY A 253 -37.11 5.48 18.69
CA GLY A 253 -37.67 5.98 17.44
C GLY A 253 -36.65 6.21 16.33
N THR A 254 -35.33 6.01 16.55
CA THR A 254 -34.28 6.13 15.53
C THR A 254 -34.11 4.82 14.76
N LYS A 255 -33.82 4.91 13.46
CA LYS A 255 -33.55 3.73 12.62
C LYS A 255 -32.09 3.52 12.34
N HIS A 256 -31.36 4.59 12.07
CA HIS A 256 -30.04 4.56 11.48
C HIS A 256 -28.95 5.07 12.41
N THR A 257 -29.28 5.40 13.66
CA THR A 257 -28.32 5.88 14.65
C THR A 257 -27.84 4.79 15.59
N ILE A 258 -26.58 4.91 15.99
CA ILE A 258 -25.88 3.98 16.87
C ILE A 258 -24.96 4.76 17.79
N ASP A 259 -24.76 4.29 19.02
CA ASP A 259 -23.65 4.75 19.85
C ASP A 259 -22.35 4.08 19.38
N ALA A 260 -21.45 4.87 18.78
CA ALA A 260 -20.19 4.38 18.22
C ALA A 260 -19.25 3.78 19.29
N VAL A 261 -19.40 4.20 20.54
CA VAL A 261 -18.59 3.72 21.67
C VAL A 261 -19.16 2.44 22.27
N GLU A 262 -20.49 2.25 22.23
CA GLU A 262 -21.14 1.08 22.84
C GLU A 262 -21.40 -0.08 21.87
N LYS A 263 -21.39 0.16 20.55
CA LYS A 263 -21.70 -0.91 19.58
C LYS A 263 -20.61 -1.99 19.59
N GLN A 264 -21.02 -3.19 19.94
CA GLN A 264 -20.24 -4.40 19.69
C GLN A 264 -20.54 -4.89 18.27
N VAL A 265 -19.49 -5.06 17.43
CA VAL A 265 -19.64 -5.61 16.08
C VAL A 265 -20.20 -7.04 16.18
N HIS A 266 -21.36 -7.27 15.59
CA HIS A 266 -22.17 -8.49 15.71
C HIS A 266 -21.42 -9.78 15.31
N LEU A 267 -20.48 -9.65 14.37
CA LEU A 267 -19.69 -10.78 13.84
C LEU A 267 -18.86 -11.48 14.91
N PHE A 268 -18.31 -10.72 15.85
CA PHE A 268 -17.47 -11.26 16.92
C PHE A 268 -18.28 -11.88 18.06
N ARG A 269 -19.52 -11.44 18.24
CA ARG A 269 -20.42 -12.04 19.23
C ARG A 269 -20.81 -13.48 18.86
N GLU A 270 -20.94 -13.77 17.56
CA GLU A 270 -21.15 -15.15 17.09
C GLU A 270 -19.89 -15.99 17.17
N PHE A 271 -18.72 -15.42 16.86
CA PHE A 271 -17.42 -16.11 16.97
C PHE A 271 -17.08 -16.40 18.44
N SER A 272 -17.32 -15.45 19.34
CA SER A 272 -17.13 -15.61 20.79
C SER A 272 -18.06 -16.66 21.39
N LYS A 273 -19.30 -16.77 20.92
CA LYS A 273 -20.21 -17.82 21.35
C LYS A 273 -19.81 -19.23 20.95
N ARG A 274 -19.04 -19.37 19.85
CA ARG A 274 -18.52 -20.67 19.38
C ARG A 274 -17.21 -21.10 20.02
N HIS A 275 -16.42 -20.15 20.57
CA HIS A 275 -15.11 -20.40 21.15
C HIS A 275 -14.99 -19.80 22.56
N ASN A 276 -15.73 -20.39 23.49
CA ASN A 276 -16.02 -19.86 24.82
C ASN A 276 -14.83 -19.69 25.79
N ASP A 277 -13.58 -20.05 25.40
CA ASP A 277 -12.49 -20.22 26.36
C ASP A 277 -11.29 -19.28 26.20
N PHE A 278 -11.26 -18.32 25.27
CA PHE A 278 -10.01 -17.56 25.03
C PHE A 278 -10.15 -16.05 24.78
N ILE A 279 -11.30 -15.44 25.05
CA ILE A 279 -11.45 -14.00 24.80
C ILE A 279 -11.54 -13.24 26.13
N ASP A 280 -10.38 -12.77 26.59
CA ASP A 280 -10.23 -11.88 27.72
C ASP A 280 -10.98 -10.55 27.48
N LYS A 281 -11.41 -9.89 28.57
CA LYS A 281 -12.15 -8.61 28.54
C LYS A 281 -11.46 -7.50 27.73
N THR A 282 -10.17 -7.62 27.49
CA THR A 282 -9.38 -6.74 26.61
C THR A 282 -9.82 -6.83 25.15
N SER A 283 -10.35 -7.97 24.70
CA SER A 283 -10.85 -8.16 23.32
C SER A 283 -12.18 -7.47 23.07
N ILE A 284 -12.96 -7.18 24.11
CA ILE A 284 -14.23 -6.45 24.01
C ILE A 284 -14.01 -4.98 23.67
N PHE A 285 -12.88 -4.42 24.11
CA PHE A 285 -12.50 -3.03 23.82
C PHE A 285 -12.16 -2.80 22.33
N LEU A 286 -11.79 -3.86 21.59
CA LEU A 286 -11.43 -3.82 20.16
C LEU A 286 -12.66 -3.78 19.22
N LEU A 287 -13.89 -3.81 19.76
CA LEU A 287 -15.13 -3.92 18.98
C LEU A 287 -15.90 -2.60 18.85
N GLN A 288 -15.37 -1.55 19.44
CA GLN A 288 -15.93 -0.21 19.37
C GLN A 288 -15.47 0.49 18.08
N ILE A 289 -16.33 1.35 17.52
CA ILE A 289 -16.01 2.07 16.30
C ILE A 289 -15.27 3.35 16.67
N PHE A 290 -13.95 3.27 16.69
CA PHE A 290 -13.07 4.41 16.91
C PHE A 290 -12.28 4.78 15.67
N ASP A 291 -12.07 6.06 15.50
CA ASP A 291 -11.15 6.64 14.54
C ASP A 291 -9.93 7.24 15.24
N LEU A 292 -8.79 7.26 14.55
CA LEU A 292 -7.59 7.93 15.04
C LEU A 292 -7.75 9.44 14.97
N LEU A 293 -7.59 10.13 16.11
CA LEU A 293 -7.65 11.59 16.16
C LEU A 293 -6.68 12.24 15.16
N MET A 294 -5.45 11.74 15.07
CA MET A 294 -4.44 12.29 14.16
C MET A 294 -4.83 12.12 12.68
N ALA A 295 -5.44 11.00 12.31
CA ALA A 295 -5.92 10.78 10.94
C ALA A 295 -7.01 11.80 10.57
N LYS A 296 -7.99 12.00 11.46
CA LYS A 296 -9.05 13.01 11.27
C LYS A 296 -8.50 14.43 11.21
N HIS A 297 -7.60 14.78 12.13
CA HIS A 297 -6.97 16.11 12.16
C HIS A 297 -6.22 16.43 10.85
N TRP A 298 -5.37 15.52 10.38
CA TRP A 298 -4.62 15.73 9.15
C TRP A 298 -5.53 15.67 7.92
N GLY A 299 -6.56 14.83 7.91
CA GLY A 299 -7.56 14.78 6.84
C GLY A 299 -8.27 16.12 6.67
N LEU A 300 -8.79 16.70 7.76
CA LEU A 300 -9.42 18.01 7.75
C LEU A 300 -8.45 19.13 7.33
N LYS A 301 -7.22 19.09 7.83
CA LYS A 301 -6.19 20.08 7.48
C LYS A 301 -5.86 20.04 5.99
N TYR A 302 -5.65 18.87 5.41
CA TYR A 302 -5.37 18.73 3.99
C TYR A 302 -6.56 19.11 3.12
N ALA A 303 -7.77 18.71 3.50
CA ALA A 303 -9.00 19.10 2.80
C ALA A 303 -9.17 20.64 2.79
N THR A 304 -8.95 21.30 3.93
CA THR A 304 -9.02 22.75 4.05
C THR A 304 -7.95 23.45 3.20
N ASN A 305 -6.72 22.94 3.21
CA ASN A 305 -5.64 23.47 2.37
C ASN A 305 -5.96 23.33 0.88
N ALA A 306 -6.49 22.18 0.46
CA ALA A 306 -6.88 21.97 -0.93
C ALA A 306 -8.01 22.92 -1.35
N ALA A 307 -9.06 23.05 -0.55
CA ALA A 307 -10.16 23.98 -0.79
C ALA A 307 -9.66 25.44 -0.87
N SER A 308 -8.81 25.86 0.06
CA SER A 308 -8.24 27.20 0.08
C SER A 308 -7.35 27.46 -1.14
N THR A 309 -6.63 26.45 -1.63
CA THR A 309 -5.81 26.57 -2.84
C THR A 309 -6.70 26.75 -4.06
N ILE A 310 -7.77 25.96 -4.20
CA ILE A 310 -8.72 26.06 -5.31
C ILE A 310 -9.41 27.43 -5.31
N LEU A 311 -9.81 27.93 -4.14
CA LEU A 311 -10.46 29.25 -4.00
C LEU A 311 -9.55 30.43 -4.37
N ARG A 312 -8.23 30.23 -4.35
CA ARG A 312 -7.25 31.26 -4.73
C ARG A 312 -6.87 31.25 -6.21
N VAL A 313 -7.36 30.28 -6.99
CA VAL A 313 -7.04 30.16 -8.41
C VAL A 313 -7.89 31.13 -9.21
N ASP A 314 -7.26 32.12 -9.85
CA ASP A 314 -7.91 33.08 -10.71
C ASP A 314 -7.96 32.64 -12.16
N GLN A 315 -6.93 31.94 -12.63
CA GLN A 315 -6.79 31.53 -14.02
C GLN A 315 -6.11 30.17 -14.13
N ILE A 316 -6.55 29.36 -15.11
CA ILE A 316 -5.93 28.11 -15.48
C ILE A 316 -5.38 28.25 -16.90
N ILE A 317 -4.06 28.16 -17.04
CA ILE A 317 -3.38 28.21 -18.34
C ILE A 317 -3.03 26.79 -18.74
N MET A 318 -3.64 26.33 -19.83
CA MET A 318 -3.33 25.03 -20.42
C MET A 318 -2.48 25.24 -21.67
N ALA A 319 -1.28 24.68 -21.69
CA ALA A 319 -0.45 24.62 -22.88
C ALA A 319 -1.05 23.64 -23.89
N LYS A 320 -1.05 24.00 -25.18
CA LYS A 320 -1.33 23.03 -26.25
C LYS A 320 -0.23 21.96 -26.23
N ARG A 321 -0.60 20.73 -26.47
CA ARG A 321 0.39 19.65 -26.64
C ARG A 321 1.35 20.07 -27.75
N ALA A 322 2.64 20.01 -27.48
CA ALA A 322 3.66 20.21 -28.51
C ALA A 322 3.39 19.16 -29.61
N GLY A 323 3.21 19.62 -30.85
CA GLY A 323 3.10 18.71 -31.98
C GLY A 323 4.37 17.87 -32.02
N GLY A 324 4.23 16.54 -32.05
CA GLY A 324 5.37 15.66 -32.25
C GLY A 324 6.16 16.02 -33.52
N PRO A 325 7.35 15.48 -33.73
CA PRO A 325 8.15 15.73 -34.89
C PRO A 325 7.29 15.45 -36.14
N LYS A 326 7.14 16.45 -37.02
CA LYS A 326 6.43 16.27 -38.27
C LYS A 326 7.16 15.22 -39.09
N ALA A 327 6.45 14.15 -39.49
CA ALA A 327 7.00 13.17 -40.41
C ALA A 327 7.55 13.89 -41.66
N ARG A 328 8.77 13.57 -42.06
CA ARG A 328 9.37 14.12 -43.27
C ARG A 328 8.49 13.71 -44.48
N PRO A 329 8.13 14.64 -45.40
CA PRO A 329 7.38 14.26 -46.60
C PRO A 329 8.22 13.24 -47.39
N GLY A 330 7.73 12.02 -47.56
CA GLY A 330 8.37 11.00 -48.37
C GLY A 330 8.75 9.68 -47.68
N GLN A 331 8.59 9.55 -46.36
CA GLN A 331 8.64 8.24 -45.73
C GLN A 331 7.21 7.69 -45.61
N GLY A 332 6.89 6.72 -46.43
CA GLY A 332 5.67 5.91 -46.32
C GLY A 332 5.61 5.20 -44.95
N PRO A 333 4.44 4.67 -44.56
CA PRO A 333 4.31 3.96 -43.30
C PRO A 333 5.29 2.79 -43.28
N MET A 334 6.20 2.80 -42.30
CA MET A 334 6.92 1.59 -41.90
C MET A 334 5.86 0.62 -41.37
N ASP A 335 5.72 -0.51 -42.07
CA ASP A 335 4.99 -1.65 -41.52
C ASP A 335 5.50 -1.96 -40.12
N GLN A 336 4.62 -1.79 -39.17
CA GLN A 336 4.81 -2.37 -37.82
C GLN A 336 4.48 -3.86 -37.97
N ASP A 337 5.49 -4.64 -38.33
CA ASP A 337 5.41 -6.07 -38.12
C ASP A 337 5.51 -6.35 -36.61
N ASP A 338 4.46 -6.99 -36.17
CA ASP A 338 4.25 -7.70 -34.93
C ASP A 338 5.51 -8.40 -34.39
N ASP A 339 5.79 -8.19 -33.12
CA ASP A 339 6.37 -9.25 -32.32
C ASP A 339 5.82 -9.19 -30.88
N TYR A 340 5.23 -10.32 -30.54
CA TYR A 340 4.60 -10.72 -29.28
C TYR A 340 5.48 -10.59 -28.04
#